data_a705a0f31a4c7b5d9fbeb25b2f8c13c9
#
_entry.id   a705a0f31a4c7b5d9fbeb25b2f8c13c9
#
_cell.length_a   1.000
_cell.length_b   1.000
_cell.length_c   1.000
_cell.angle_alpha   90.00
_cell.angle_beta   90.00
_cell.angle_gamma   90.00
#
_symmetry.space_group_name_H-M   'P 1'
#
loop_
_entity.id
_entity.type
_entity.pdbx_description
1 polymer ?
#
loop_
_entity_poly.entity_id
_entity_poly.type
_entity_poly.pdbx_seq_one_letter_code
_entity_poly.pdbx_strand_id
1 'polypeptide(L)'
;MAFSKIDLRNFRCFDSLSIDLSCKSSLFHGKNGCGKTSILESIYVASSGRSFRTSNLESLIKKGAEAFNIRAYDDNTGSILEVNKAKTKPINIKINNSKVTISELVRAFPSFSIDSKTFFYNDNAPEYRRKQLDRGLFIASSDYSKDWFGYFRSLKQRNSALKLGDIAQAKAYDPLLVDHGERLNLLRENLITEVKEIYDEIVSKLIQENKRAD
;
A
#
# COMPACT_ATOMS: atom_id res chain seq x y z
N MET A 1 -9.79 -0.99 11.11
CA MET A 1 -8.71 -0.72 12.07
C MET A 1 -8.13 0.64 11.75
N ALA A 2 -7.90 1.50 12.75
CA ALA A 2 -7.33 2.82 12.55
C ALA A 2 -6.31 3.06 13.68
N PHE A 3 -5.21 3.73 13.37
CA PHE A 3 -4.25 4.08 14.40
C PHE A 3 -4.84 5.14 15.32
N SER A 4 -4.78 4.89 16.62
CA SER A 4 -5.14 5.85 17.68
C SER A 4 -3.96 6.74 18.06
N LYS A 5 -2.73 6.22 17.92
CA LYS A 5 -1.50 6.94 18.25
C LYS A 5 -0.35 6.46 17.35
N ILE A 6 0.59 7.36 17.06
CA ILE A 6 1.84 7.03 16.38
C ILE A 6 3.02 7.70 17.06
N ASP A 7 4.07 6.92 17.34
CA ASP A 7 5.33 7.38 17.89
C ASP A 7 6.43 7.19 16.85
N LEU A 8 7.19 8.23 16.57
CA LEU A 8 8.29 8.26 15.60
C LEU A 8 9.63 8.46 16.32
N ARG A 9 10.67 7.76 15.85
CA ARG A 9 12.06 8.02 16.23
C ARG A 9 12.95 8.06 15.00
N ASN A 10 13.76 9.10 14.90
CA ASN A 10 14.73 9.31 13.82
C ASN A 10 14.10 9.21 12.41
N PHE A 11 12.91 9.73 12.24
CA PHE A 11 12.17 9.66 10.99
C PHE A 11 12.15 11.03 10.29
N ARG A 12 12.72 11.13 9.10
CA ARG A 12 12.83 12.36 8.30
C ARG A 12 13.47 13.51 9.11
N CYS A 13 12.70 14.56 9.42
CA CYS A 13 13.14 15.71 10.21
C CYS A 13 13.00 15.52 11.73
N PHE A 14 12.31 14.45 12.18
CA PHE A 14 11.99 14.26 13.59
C PHE A 14 13.01 13.39 14.30
N ASP A 15 13.50 13.84 15.46
CA ASP A 15 14.26 13.01 16.41
C ASP A 15 13.30 12.08 17.14
N SER A 16 12.24 12.67 17.68
CA SER A 16 11.15 11.99 18.34
C SER A 16 9.88 12.81 18.17
N LEU A 17 8.77 12.15 17.87
CA LEU A 17 7.47 12.77 17.76
C LEU A 17 6.41 11.76 18.17
N SER A 18 5.46 12.18 19.00
CA SER A 18 4.27 11.41 19.36
C SER A 18 3.03 12.17 18.92
N ILE A 19 2.11 11.49 18.25
CA ILE A 19 0.90 12.07 17.68
C ILE A 19 -0.30 11.25 18.10
N ASP A 20 -1.30 11.90 18.67
CA ASP A 20 -2.63 11.34 18.90
C ASP A 20 -3.45 11.40 17.59
N LEU A 21 -4.02 10.27 17.20
CA LEU A 21 -4.84 10.08 16.01
C LEU A 21 -6.22 9.50 16.36
N SER A 22 -6.63 9.57 17.63
CA SER A 22 -7.89 9.00 18.14
C SER A 22 -9.14 9.66 17.53
N CYS A 23 -9.00 10.85 16.97
CA CYS A 23 -10.09 11.56 16.29
C CYS A 23 -10.39 10.95 14.90
N LYS A 24 -11.69 11.03 14.47
CA LYS A 24 -12.12 10.59 13.13
C LYS A 24 -11.37 11.27 11.99
N SER A 25 -10.94 12.52 12.19
CA SER A 25 -10.21 13.31 11.19
C SER A 25 -9.11 14.11 11.87
N SER A 26 -7.93 14.14 11.27
CA SER A 26 -6.79 14.91 11.75
C SER A 26 -6.28 15.83 10.65
N LEU A 27 -6.15 17.13 10.94
CA LEU A 27 -5.63 18.14 10.03
C LEU A 27 -4.26 18.63 10.50
N PHE A 28 -3.24 18.42 9.67
CA PHE A 28 -1.88 18.92 9.94
C PHE A 28 -1.65 20.23 9.16
N HIS A 29 -1.52 21.35 9.85
CA HIS A 29 -1.26 22.66 9.26
C HIS A 29 0.04 23.28 9.79
N GLY A 30 0.58 24.28 9.10
CA GLY A 30 1.82 24.96 9.47
C GLY A 30 2.65 25.40 8.27
N LYS A 31 3.80 26.04 8.52
CA LYS A 31 4.73 26.56 7.49
C LYS A 31 5.28 25.44 6.60
N ASN A 32 5.74 25.79 5.38
CA ASN A 32 6.43 24.84 4.52
C ASN A 32 7.72 24.35 5.20
N GLY A 33 8.03 23.08 5.05
CA GLY A 33 9.22 22.47 5.66
C GLY A 33 9.05 21.99 7.10
N CYS A 34 7.94 22.29 7.81
CA CYS A 34 7.76 21.88 9.22
C CYS A 34 7.45 20.37 9.44
N GLY A 35 7.43 19.56 8.39
CA GLY A 35 7.28 18.12 8.53
C GLY A 35 5.87 17.54 8.32
N LYS A 36 4.85 18.33 7.92
CA LYS A 36 3.47 17.85 7.69
C LYS A 36 3.41 16.60 6.80
N THR A 37 4.06 16.67 5.64
CA THR A 37 4.12 15.54 4.72
C THR A 37 4.88 14.35 5.29
N SER A 38 5.88 14.59 6.15
CA SER A 38 6.64 13.53 6.82
C SER A 38 5.78 12.80 7.86
N ILE A 39 4.84 13.49 8.51
CA ILE A 39 3.84 12.86 9.38
C ILE A 39 2.94 11.94 8.56
N LEU A 40 2.32 12.43 7.48
CA LEU A 40 1.47 11.61 6.61
C LEU A 40 2.26 10.43 6.01
N GLU A 41 3.51 10.66 5.63
CA GLU A 41 4.41 9.61 5.13
C GLU A 41 4.68 8.54 6.19
N SER A 42 4.86 8.92 7.46
CA SER A 42 5.08 7.96 8.55
C SER A 42 3.85 7.07 8.80
N ILE A 43 2.65 7.63 8.75
CA ILE A 43 1.39 6.89 8.88
C ILE A 43 1.25 5.88 7.73
N TYR A 44 1.57 6.32 6.51
CA TYR A 44 1.53 5.45 5.34
C TYR A 44 2.61 4.36 5.38
N VAL A 45 3.83 4.67 5.82
CA VAL A 45 4.89 3.68 6.03
C VAL A 45 4.49 2.66 7.09
N ALA A 46 3.89 3.12 8.19
CA ALA A 46 3.37 2.23 9.23
C ALA A 46 2.37 1.20 8.66
N SER A 47 1.42 1.64 7.83
CA SER A 47 0.33 0.79 7.34
C SER A 47 0.67 -0.01 6.07
N SER A 48 1.69 0.39 5.29
CA SER A 48 2.00 -0.24 4.00
C SER A 48 3.41 -0.80 3.87
N GLY A 49 4.32 -0.46 4.81
CA GLY A 49 5.75 -0.77 4.70
C GLY A 49 6.45 -0.06 3.54
N ARG A 50 5.82 0.96 2.94
CA ARG A 50 6.33 1.69 1.76
C ARG A 50 6.13 3.19 1.94
N SER A 51 6.93 4.00 1.24
CA SER A 51 6.68 5.44 1.12
C SER A 51 5.97 5.76 -0.18
N PHE A 52 5.05 6.74 -0.16
CA PHE A 52 4.43 7.29 -1.38
C PHE A 52 5.34 8.31 -2.10
N ARG A 53 6.46 8.72 -1.48
CA ARG A 53 7.39 9.71 -2.03
C ARG A 53 8.66 9.10 -2.63
N THR A 54 9.10 7.95 -2.10
CA THR A 54 10.37 7.32 -2.48
C THR A 54 10.31 5.80 -2.39
N SER A 55 11.00 5.13 -3.30
CA SER A 55 11.24 3.68 -3.20
C SER A 55 12.40 3.35 -2.25
N ASN A 56 13.31 4.31 -1.98
CA ASN A 56 14.42 4.13 -1.09
C ASN A 56 14.03 4.47 0.36
N LEU A 57 13.72 3.46 1.16
CA LEU A 57 13.34 3.62 2.56
C LEU A 57 14.48 4.12 3.47
N GLU A 58 15.74 4.01 3.05
CA GLU A 58 16.88 4.56 3.83
C GLU A 58 16.83 6.08 3.86
N SER A 59 16.29 6.71 2.82
CA SER A 59 16.10 8.17 2.79
C SER A 59 15.10 8.70 3.81
N LEU A 60 14.33 7.82 4.49
CA LEU A 60 13.43 8.15 5.59
C LEU A 60 14.16 8.26 6.93
N ILE A 61 15.36 7.67 7.03
CA ILE A 61 16.18 7.75 8.24
C ILE A 61 16.67 9.19 8.40
N LYS A 62 16.53 9.75 9.60
CA LYS A 62 17.04 11.10 9.90
C LYS A 62 18.53 11.18 9.63
N LYS A 63 18.97 12.30 9.06
CA LYS A 63 20.40 12.54 8.83
C LYS A 63 21.18 12.45 10.14
N GLY A 64 22.23 11.63 10.16
CA GLY A 64 23.04 11.35 11.35
C GLY A 64 22.58 10.14 12.17
N ALA A 65 21.40 9.58 11.89
CA ALA A 65 20.92 8.37 12.55
C ALA A 65 21.25 7.10 11.75
N GLU A 66 21.24 5.94 12.42
CA GLU A 66 21.47 4.62 11.80
C GLU A 66 20.18 3.87 11.44
N ALA A 67 19.05 4.23 12.08
CA ALA A 67 17.77 3.61 11.84
C ALA A 67 16.64 4.56 12.22
N PHE A 68 15.46 4.35 11.61
CA PHE A 68 14.21 4.89 12.15
C PHE A 68 13.36 3.80 12.79
N ASN A 69 12.52 4.21 13.72
CA ASN A 69 11.47 3.38 14.29
C ASN A 69 10.14 4.13 14.25
N ILE A 70 9.08 3.41 13.86
CA ILE A 70 7.69 3.84 13.94
C ILE A 70 6.97 2.83 14.82
N ARG A 71 6.26 3.30 15.86
CA ARG A 71 5.35 2.50 16.65
C ARG A 71 3.96 3.09 16.53
N ALA A 72 3.00 2.29 16.08
CA ALA A 72 1.62 2.70 15.95
C ALA A 72 0.72 1.81 16.80
N TYR A 73 -0.34 2.40 17.33
CA TYR A 73 -1.26 1.77 18.27
C TYR A 73 -2.66 1.77 17.67
N ASP A 74 -3.37 0.67 17.84
CA ASP A 74 -4.79 0.53 17.52
C ASP A 74 -5.55 0.16 18.79
N ASP A 75 -6.21 1.13 19.40
CA ASP A 75 -6.93 0.94 20.67
C ASP A 75 -8.15 0.05 20.51
N ASN A 76 -8.72 -0.09 19.29
CA ASN A 76 -9.87 -0.94 19.05
C ASN A 76 -9.52 -2.44 19.17
N THR A 77 -8.30 -2.81 18.79
CA THR A 77 -7.83 -4.20 18.83
C THR A 77 -6.77 -4.44 19.91
N GLY A 78 -6.27 -3.38 20.56
CA GLY A 78 -5.13 -3.43 21.46
C GLY A 78 -3.82 -3.78 20.75
N SER A 79 -3.77 -3.66 19.42
CA SER A 79 -2.60 -4.06 18.64
C SER A 79 -1.53 -2.98 18.64
N ILE A 80 -0.27 -3.42 18.75
CA ILE A 80 0.91 -2.57 18.62
C ILE A 80 1.66 -3.00 17.36
N LEU A 81 1.80 -2.05 16.45
CA LEU A 81 2.60 -2.20 15.24
C LEU A 81 3.95 -1.53 15.42
N GLU A 82 5.02 -2.23 15.07
CA GLU A 82 6.37 -1.69 15.03
C GLU A 82 6.96 -1.84 13.64
N VAL A 83 7.45 -0.73 13.08
CA VAL A 83 8.18 -0.69 11.82
C VAL A 83 9.56 -0.12 12.06
N ASN A 84 10.59 -0.92 11.82
CA ASN A 84 11.98 -0.53 11.95
C ASN A 84 12.74 -0.69 10.63
N LYS A 85 13.51 0.32 10.26
CA LYS A 85 14.42 0.26 9.12
C LYS A 85 15.78 0.81 9.53
N ALA A 86 16.79 -0.06 9.52
CA ALA A 86 18.18 0.33 9.65
C ALA A 86 18.83 0.45 8.26
N LYS A 87 19.92 1.21 8.16
CA LYS A 87 20.76 1.26 6.96
C LYS A 87 21.17 -0.15 6.56
N THR A 88 21.26 -0.41 5.26
CA THR A 88 21.69 -1.70 4.67
C THR A 88 20.84 -2.92 5.05
N LYS A 89 19.88 -2.81 5.99
CA LYS A 89 19.02 -3.92 6.39
C LYS A 89 17.63 -3.80 5.75
N PRO A 90 16.96 -4.92 5.46
CA PRO A 90 15.57 -4.87 5.04
C PRO A 90 14.69 -4.27 6.13
N ILE A 91 13.53 -3.73 5.73
CA ILE A 91 12.51 -3.27 6.68
C ILE A 91 12.05 -4.44 7.54
N ASN A 92 11.91 -4.21 8.84
CA ASN A 92 11.43 -5.18 9.81
C ASN A 92 10.10 -4.68 10.38
N ILE A 93 9.06 -5.51 10.27
CA ILE A 93 7.70 -5.17 10.67
C ILE A 93 7.22 -6.22 11.67
N LYS A 94 6.63 -5.75 12.77
CA LYS A 94 6.07 -6.62 13.81
C LYS A 94 4.69 -6.11 14.22
N ILE A 95 3.76 -7.03 14.43
CA ILE A 95 2.48 -6.78 15.10
C ILE A 95 2.48 -7.60 16.38
N ASN A 96 2.29 -6.96 17.53
CA ASN A 96 2.32 -7.59 18.85
C ASN A 96 3.57 -8.47 19.05
N ASN A 97 4.74 -7.92 18.73
CA ASN A 97 6.07 -8.59 18.75
C ASN A 97 6.26 -9.72 17.73
N SER A 98 5.24 -10.16 17.00
CA SER A 98 5.35 -11.19 15.96
C SER A 98 5.74 -10.56 14.64
N LYS A 99 6.75 -11.12 13.97
CA LYS A 99 7.20 -10.63 12.65
C LYS A 99 6.12 -10.95 11.62
N VAL A 100 5.80 -9.96 10.80
CA VAL A 100 4.79 -10.07 9.73
C VAL A 100 5.36 -9.66 8.38
N THR A 101 4.74 -10.18 7.33
CA THR A 101 5.01 -9.79 5.94
C THR A 101 4.29 -8.49 5.60
N ILE A 102 4.70 -7.83 4.50
CA ILE A 102 3.99 -6.65 3.97
C ILE A 102 2.54 -7.00 3.61
N SER A 103 2.28 -8.19 3.11
CA SER A 103 0.92 -8.63 2.76
C SER A 103 0.01 -8.74 3.99
N GLU A 104 0.53 -9.29 5.10
CA GLU A 104 -0.19 -9.36 6.37
C GLU A 104 -0.40 -7.96 6.97
N LEU A 105 0.63 -7.09 6.91
CA LEU A 105 0.53 -5.70 7.36
C LEU A 105 -0.60 -4.96 6.63
N VAL A 106 -0.61 -4.99 5.31
CA VAL A 106 -1.58 -4.23 4.48
C VAL A 106 -3.01 -4.73 4.71
N ARG A 107 -3.19 -6.02 5.02
CA ARG A 107 -4.50 -6.56 5.41
C ARG A 107 -4.92 -6.13 6.80
N ALA A 108 -4.00 -6.14 7.76
CA ALA A 108 -4.28 -5.72 9.12
C ALA A 108 -4.58 -4.22 9.23
N PHE A 109 -3.83 -3.40 8.48
CA PHE A 109 -3.92 -1.93 8.51
C PHE A 109 -4.09 -1.36 7.10
N PRO A 110 -5.23 -1.58 6.43
CA PRO A 110 -5.47 -1.06 5.09
C PRO A 110 -5.43 0.47 5.09
N SER A 111 -4.68 1.03 4.15
CA SER A 111 -4.53 2.49 4.01
C SER A 111 -4.52 2.90 2.55
N PHE A 112 -4.96 4.10 2.28
CA PHE A 112 -4.91 4.71 0.97
C PHE A 112 -4.31 6.11 1.06
N SER A 113 -3.47 6.47 0.09
CA SER A 113 -2.87 7.80 -0.02
C SER A 113 -3.36 8.45 -1.30
N ILE A 114 -3.90 9.67 -1.18
CA ILE A 114 -4.31 10.50 -2.30
C ILE A 114 -3.41 11.74 -2.30
N ASP A 115 -2.72 11.96 -3.41
CA ASP A 115 -1.90 13.16 -3.63
C ASP A 115 -2.19 13.74 -5.03
N SER A 116 -1.62 14.90 -5.31
CA SER A 116 -1.79 15.55 -6.62
C SER A 116 -1.34 14.67 -7.80
N LYS A 117 -0.37 13.78 -7.60
CA LYS A 117 0.11 12.86 -8.63
C LYS A 117 -0.90 11.74 -8.91
N THR A 118 -1.69 11.37 -7.92
CA THR A 118 -2.73 10.33 -8.07
C THR A 118 -3.72 10.69 -9.19
N PHE A 119 -4.07 11.96 -9.33
CA PHE A 119 -4.96 12.45 -10.39
C PHE A 119 -4.31 12.38 -11.77
N PHE A 120 -3.05 12.77 -11.90
CA PHE A 120 -2.33 12.72 -13.18
C PHE A 120 -2.09 11.29 -13.69
N TYR A 121 -1.93 10.33 -12.80
CA TYR A 121 -1.73 8.92 -13.18
C TYR A 121 -3.02 8.23 -13.63
N ASN A 122 -4.19 8.68 -13.19
CA ASN A 122 -5.46 8.12 -13.62
C ASN A 122 -5.75 8.38 -15.11
N ASP A 123 -5.30 9.50 -15.65
CA ASP A 123 -5.57 9.87 -17.05
C ASP A 123 -4.70 9.13 -18.07
N ASN A 124 -3.48 8.66 -17.70
CA ASN A 124 -2.48 8.28 -18.68
C ASN A 124 -1.91 6.85 -18.59
N ALA A 125 -2.21 6.05 -17.55
CA ALA A 125 -1.56 4.74 -17.42
C ALA A 125 -2.52 3.62 -16.99
N PRO A 126 -2.95 2.75 -17.93
CA PRO A 126 -3.74 1.55 -17.62
C PRO A 126 -3.10 0.66 -16.53
N GLU A 127 -1.77 0.64 -16.46
CA GLU A 127 -1.02 -0.10 -15.45
C GLU A 127 -1.22 0.45 -14.04
N TYR A 128 -1.36 1.77 -13.88
CA TYR A 128 -1.64 2.37 -12.58
C TYR A 128 -3.04 1.98 -12.07
N ARG A 129 -4.06 2.03 -12.94
CA ARG A 129 -5.43 1.60 -12.60
C ARG A 129 -5.46 0.13 -12.18
N ARG A 130 -4.76 -0.75 -12.92
CA ARG A 130 -4.62 -2.17 -12.53
C ARG A 130 -3.98 -2.33 -11.16
N LYS A 131 -2.91 -1.59 -10.87
CA LYS A 131 -2.25 -1.63 -9.55
C LYS A 131 -3.17 -1.22 -8.40
N GLN A 132 -4.10 -0.29 -8.62
CA GLN A 132 -5.08 0.09 -7.59
C GLN A 132 -6.11 -1.03 -7.35
N LEU A 133 -6.63 -1.64 -8.41
CA LEU A 133 -7.51 -2.82 -8.30
C LEU A 133 -6.78 -3.97 -7.59
N ASP A 134 -5.57 -4.30 -8.04
CA ASP A 134 -4.76 -5.35 -7.43
C ASP A 134 -4.54 -5.08 -5.94
N ARG A 135 -4.28 -3.82 -5.56
CA ARG A 135 -4.11 -3.43 -4.16
C ARG A 135 -5.37 -3.67 -3.34
N GLY A 136 -6.54 -3.30 -3.87
CA GLY A 136 -7.83 -3.58 -3.22
C GLY A 136 -8.03 -5.08 -3.00
N LEU A 137 -7.77 -5.88 -4.03
CA LEU A 137 -7.89 -7.34 -3.98
C LEU A 137 -6.87 -7.99 -3.03
N PHE A 138 -5.64 -7.46 -2.95
CA PHE A 138 -4.66 -7.92 -1.96
C PHE A 138 -5.14 -7.74 -0.51
N ILE A 139 -5.89 -6.67 -0.25
CA ILE A 139 -6.47 -6.40 1.07
C ILE A 139 -7.66 -7.32 1.32
N ALA A 140 -8.56 -7.45 0.33
CA ALA A 140 -9.82 -8.15 0.47
C ALA A 140 -9.70 -9.68 0.45
N SER A 141 -8.72 -10.24 -0.30
CA SER A 141 -8.65 -11.68 -0.56
C SER A 141 -7.24 -12.25 -0.34
N SER A 142 -7.15 -13.31 0.48
CA SER A 142 -5.93 -14.09 0.64
C SER A 142 -5.60 -14.90 -0.62
N ASP A 143 -6.61 -15.36 -1.33
CA ASP A 143 -6.45 -16.21 -2.51
C ASP A 143 -5.95 -15.39 -3.70
N TYR A 144 -6.38 -14.13 -3.82
CA TYR A 144 -5.82 -13.21 -4.81
C TYR A 144 -4.30 -13.14 -4.72
N SER A 145 -3.75 -13.00 -3.52
CA SER A 145 -2.29 -12.91 -3.35
C SER A 145 -1.57 -14.19 -3.77
N LYS A 146 -2.14 -15.37 -3.51
CA LYS A 146 -1.54 -16.66 -3.93
C LYS A 146 -1.48 -16.75 -5.46
N ASP A 147 -2.60 -16.46 -6.14
CA ASP A 147 -2.67 -16.50 -7.61
C ASP A 147 -1.78 -15.42 -8.24
N TRP A 148 -1.73 -14.21 -7.65
CA TRP A 148 -0.85 -13.15 -8.10
C TRP A 148 0.64 -13.55 -8.02
N PHE A 149 1.08 -14.10 -6.89
CA PHE A 149 2.46 -14.61 -6.78
C PHE A 149 2.73 -15.80 -7.69
N GLY A 150 1.77 -16.70 -7.88
CA GLY A 150 1.84 -17.81 -8.82
C GLY A 150 2.05 -17.33 -10.25
N TYR A 151 1.21 -16.39 -10.70
CA TYR A 151 1.28 -15.78 -12.03
C TYR A 151 2.63 -15.11 -12.29
N PHE A 152 3.04 -14.20 -11.41
CA PHE A 152 4.28 -13.46 -11.62
C PHE A 152 5.53 -14.31 -11.49
N ARG A 153 5.52 -15.37 -10.67
CA ARG A 153 6.60 -16.36 -10.61
C ARG A 153 6.70 -17.11 -11.94
N SER A 154 5.60 -17.62 -12.44
CA SER A 154 5.54 -18.36 -13.71
C SER A 154 5.97 -17.47 -14.89
N LEU A 155 5.49 -16.21 -14.91
CA LEU A 155 5.88 -15.22 -15.92
C LEU A 155 7.38 -14.93 -15.90
N LYS A 156 7.98 -14.78 -14.71
CA LYS A 156 9.42 -14.56 -14.56
C LYS A 156 10.23 -15.76 -15.07
N GLN A 157 9.82 -16.99 -14.74
CA GLN A 157 10.48 -18.20 -15.19
C GLN A 157 10.35 -18.36 -16.72
N ARG A 158 9.16 -18.18 -17.26
CA ARG A 158 8.92 -18.19 -18.71
C ARG A 158 9.81 -17.19 -19.44
N ASN A 159 9.86 -15.94 -18.98
CA ASN A 159 10.68 -14.91 -19.58
C ASN A 159 12.20 -15.22 -19.47
N SER A 160 12.61 -15.88 -18.39
CA SER A 160 13.99 -16.34 -18.24
C SER A 160 14.33 -17.44 -19.25
N ALA A 161 13.47 -18.45 -19.44
CA ALA A 161 13.64 -19.50 -20.43
C ALA A 161 13.71 -18.93 -21.87
N LEU A 162 12.82 -17.96 -22.20
CA LEU A 162 12.85 -17.28 -23.49
C LEU A 162 14.18 -16.55 -23.75
N LYS A 163 14.73 -15.88 -22.73
CA LYS A 163 16.04 -15.21 -22.84
C LYS A 163 17.20 -16.17 -23.10
N LEU A 164 17.07 -17.42 -22.61
CA LEU A 164 18.06 -18.49 -22.85
C LEU A 164 17.79 -19.26 -24.15
N GLY A 165 16.75 -18.93 -24.91
CA GLY A 165 16.37 -19.63 -26.15
C GLY A 165 15.64 -20.95 -25.91
N ASP A 166 15.32 -21.31 -24.66
CA ASP A 166 14.64 -22.56 -24.34
C ASP A 166 13.10 -22.40 -24.49
N ILE A 167 12.64 -22.61 -25.73
CA ILE A 167 11.22 -22.48 -26.09
C ILE A 167 10.38 -23.59 -25.43
N ALA A 168 10.93 -24.81 -25.27
CA ALA A 168 10.22 -25.94 -24.68
C ALA A 168 9.93 -25.65 -23.19
N GLN A 169 10.94 -25.21 -22.44
CA GLN A 169 10.78 -24.81 -21.05
C GLN A 169 9.83 -23.62 -20.91
N ALA A 170 9.92 -22.61 -21.81
CA ALA A 170 9.01 -21.46 -21.78
C ALA A 170 7.55 -21.90 -21.93
N LYS A 171 7.23 -22.78 -22.90
CA LYS A 171 5.89 -23.31 -23.12
C LYS A 171 5.35 -24.13 -21.94
N ALA A 172 6.20 -24.78 -21.16
CA ALA A 172 5.78 -25.52 -19.98
C ALA A 172 5.15 -24.62 -18.88
N TYR A 173 5.41 -23.30 -18.90
CA TYR A 173 4.78 -22.34 -17.98
C TYR A 173 3.45 -21.77 -18.48
N ASP A 174 3.09 -21.97 -19.77
CA ASP A 174 1.86 -21.40 -20.34
C ASP A 174 0.59 -21.87 -19.62
N PRO A 175 0.41 -23.17 -19.27
CA PRO A 175 -0.79 -23.61 -18.54
C PRO A 175 -0.92 -22.95 -17.16
N LEU A 176 0.18 -22.76 -16.43
CA LEU A 176 0.18 -22.10 -15.12
C LEU A 176 -0.17 -20.61 -15.23
N LEU A 177 0.29 -19.94 -16.30
CA LEU A 177 -0.04 -18.55 -16.55
C LEU A 177 -1.52 -18.38 -16.89
N VAL A 178 -2.08 -19.30 -17.68
CA VAL A 178 -3.51 -19.28 -18.02
C VAL A 178 -4.34 -19.49 -16.76
N ASP A 179 -4.08 -20.56 -16.00
CA ASP A 179 -4.84 -20.90 -14.79
C ASP A 179 -4.84 -19.77 -13.74
N HIS A 180 -3.65 -19.25 -13.38
CA HIS A 180 -3.57 -18.11 -12.46
C HIS A 180 -4.16 -16.83 -13.06
N GLY A 181 -3.95 -16.59 -14.36
CA GLY A 181 -4.46 -15.40 -15.05
C GLY A 181 -5.99 -15.35 -15.09
N GLU A 182 -6.64 -16.45 -15.37
CA GLU A 182 -8.11 -16.57 -15.38
C GLU A 182 -8.69 -16.28 -13.98
N ARG A 183 -8.12 -16.87 -12.93
CA ARG A 183 -8.55 -16.62 -11.54
C ARG A 183 -8.37 -15.16 -11.14
N LEU A 184 -7.24 -14.55 -11.51
CA LEU A 184 -7.01 -13.11 -11.25
C LEU A 184 -8.04 -12.23 -11.98
N ASN A 185 -8.38 -12.55 -13.22
CA ASN A 185 -9.36 -11.80 -13.98
C ASN A 185 -10.77 -11.93 -13.39
N LEU A 186 -11.17 -13.14 -13.01
CA LEU A 186 -12.46 -13.36 -12.36
C LEU A 186 -12.58 -12.53 -11.06
N LEU A 187 -11.54 -12.51 -10.23
CA LEU A 187 -11.55 -11.72 -9.00
C LEU A 187 -11.60 -10.21 -9.27
N ARG A 188 -10.94 -9.74 -10.34
CA ARG A 188 -11.02 -8.33 -10.77
C ARG A 188 -12.41 -7.96 -11.28
N GLU A 189 -13.03 -8.82 -12.08
CA GLU A 189 -14.38 -8.61 -12.60
C GLU A 189 -15.41 -8.55 -11.46
N ASN A 190 -15.32 -9.44 -10.49
CA ASN A 190 -16.18 -9.43 -9.31
C ASN A 190 -16.04 -8.13 -8.52
N LEU A 191 -14.78 -7.69 -8.24
CA LEU A 191 -14.54 -6.43 -7.53
C LEU A 191 -15.09 -5.22 -8.32
N ILE A 192 -14.91 -5.19 -9.64
CA ILE A 192 -15.43 -4.10 -10.47
C ILE A 192 -16.97 -4.06 -10.41
N THR A 193 -17.62 -5.21 -10.42
CA THR A 193 -19.08 -5.30 -10.31
C THR A 193 -19.57 -4.76 -8.97
N GLU A 194 -18.93 -5.17 -7.85
CA GLU A 194 -19.27 -4.66 -6.51
C GLU A 194 -19.03 -3.14 -6.38
N VAL A 195 -17.89 -2.67 -6.89
CA VAL A 195 -17.52 -1.24 -6.79
C VAL A 195 -18.40 -0.37 -7.67
N LYS A 196 -18.90 -0.89 -8.80
CA LYS A 196 -19.73 -0.14 -9.75
C LYS A 196 -21.01 0.42 -9.11
N GLU A 197 -21.70 -0.36 -8.29
CA GLU A 197 -22.92 0.08 -7.60
C GLU A 197 -22.63 1.27 -6.66
N ILE A 198 -21.56 1.15 -5.87
CA ILE A 198 -21.11 2.22 -4.97
C ILE A 198 -20.66 3.47 -5.75
N TYR A 199 -19.95 3.27 -6.86
CA TYR A 199 -19.50 4.34 -7.74
C TYR A 199 -20.70 5.11 -8.32
N ASP A 200 -21.67 4.40 -8.87
CA ASP A 200 -22.88 5.00 -9.47
C ASP A 200 -23.70 5.78 -8.43
N GLU A 201 -23.78 5.29 -7.18
CA GLU A 201 -24.42 6.00 -6.07
C GLU A 201 -23.68 7.31 -5.74
N ILE A 202 -22.35 7.28 -5.60
CA ILE A 202 -21.53 8.46 -5.29
C ILE A 202 -21.63 9.50 -6.41
N VAL A 203 -21.49 9.07 -7.67
CA VAL A 203 -21.57 9.95 -8.83
C VAL A 203 -22.94 10.63 -8.93
N SER A 204 -24.02 9.88 -8.70
CA SER A 204 -25.37 10.40 -8.71
C SER A 204 -25.56 11.49 -7.63
N LYS A 205 -25.05 11.30 -6.42
CA LYS A 205 -25.09 12.30 -5.34
C LYS A 205 -24.31 13.56 -5.72
N LEU A 206 -23.10 13.41 -6.24
CA LEU A 206 -22.25 14.56 -6.62
C LEU A 206 -22.87 15.39 -7.76
N ILE A 207 -23.51 14.76 -8.73
CA ILE A 207 -24.21 15.44 -9.84
C ILE A 207 -25.44 16.20 -9.31
N GLN A 208 -26.17 15.64 -8.36
CA GLN A 208 -27.34 16.29 -7.76
C GLN A 208 -26.95 17.49 -6.89
N GLU A 209 -25.86 17.40 -6.15
CA GLU A 209 -25.32 18.51 -5.35
C GLU A 209 -24.86 19.69 -6.22
N ASN A 210 -24.16 19.41 -7.32
CA ASN A 210 -23.72 20.46 -8.25
C ASN A 210 -24.90 21.18 -8.94
N LYS A 211 -26.01 20.48 -9.23
CA LYS A 211 -27.21 21.09 -9.79
C LYS A 211 -28.00 21.96 -8.80
N ARG A 212 -27.72 21.89 -7.49
CA ARG A 212 -28.32 22.72 -6.44
C ARG A 212 -27.47 23.94 -6.07
N ALA A 213 -26.23 23.99 -6.56
CA ALA A 213 -25.27 25.07 -6.28
C ALA A 213 -25.29 26.18 -7.36
N ASP A 214 -25.95 25.94 -8.50
CA ASP A 214 -26.28 26.90 -9.56
C ASP A 214 -27.71 27.44 -9.35
#